data_3b6db109ee19baf20089336ad639e79c
#
_entry.id   3b6db109ee19baf20089336ad639e79c
#
_cell.length_a   1.000
_cell.length_b   1.000
_cell.length_c   1.000
_cell.angle_alpha   90.00
_cell.angle_beta   90.00
_cell.angle_gamma   90.00
#
_symmetry.space_group_name_H-M   'P 1'
#
loop_
_entity.id
_entity.type
_entity.pdbx_description
1 polymer ?
#
loop_
_entity_poly.entity_id
_entity_poly.type
_entity_poly.pdbx_seq_one_letter_code
_entity_poly.pdbx_strand_id
1 'polypeptide(L)'
;MCGILYYQGYRDVSENDFNNAINKLNLRGPDNNNSITITENKKMGFTRLSINDVSSNGNQPLIKNNNYYLICNGEIYNHKKLRDENEFITHSNSDCEIIIHMYEKYGIKKTIQSLDGVFAFVLYDKIKNTIFVGRDPYGVRP
;
A
#
# COMPACT_ATOMS: atom_id res chain seq x y z
N MET A 1 -7.00 6.92 10.57
CA MET A 1 -5.91 6.98 9.54
C MET A 1 -5.01 5.79 9.77
N CYS A 2 -4.62 5.11 8.69
CA CYS A 2 -3.76 3.92 8.77
C CYS A 2 -2.30 4.27 9.08
N GLY A 3 -1.52 3.29 9.52
CA GLY A 3 -0.07 3.36 9.62
C GLY A 3 0.57 2.49 8.56
N ILE A 4 1.64 2.97 7.94
CA ILE A 4 2.44 2.22 6.97
C ILE A 4 3.89 2.20 7.41
N LEU A 5 4.54 1.05 7.26
CA LEU A 5 5.95 0.86 7.57
C LEU A 5 6.60 0.04 6.47
N TYR A 6 7.66 0.56 5.90
CA TYR A 6 8.51 -0.16 4.97
C TYR A 6 9.95 -0.22 5.50
N TYR A 7 10.54 -1.39 5.41
CA TYR A 7 11.95 -1.61 5.70
C TYR A 7 12.67 -2.15 4.49
N GLN A 8 13.82 -1.55 4.20
CA GLN A 8 14.84 -2.12 3.34
C GLN A 8 16.21 -1.81 3.93
N GLY A 9 17.01 -2.83 4.14
CA GLY A 9 18.35 -2.67 4.73
C GLY A 9 19.35 -3.72 4.27
N TYR A 10 20.59 -3.51 4.65
CA TYR A 10 21.68 -4.48 4.42
C TYR A 10 21.71 -5.60 5.47
N ARG A 11 21.01 -5.40 6.59
CA ARG A 11 20.92 -6.39 7.68
C ARG A 11 19.49 -6.89 7.74
N ASP A 12 19.34 -8.17 8.04
CA ASP A 12 18.01 -8.67 8.40
C ASP A 12 17.56 -8.02 9.72
N VAL A 13 16.33 -7.58 9.73
CA VAL A 13 15.63 -7.12 10.95
C VAL A 13 14.74 -8.26 11.40
N SER A 14 14.90 -8.70 12.64
CA SER A 14 14.07 -9.76 13.18
C SER A 14 12.58 -9.44 13.03
N GLU A 15 11.75 -10.46 12.89
CA GLU A 15 10.29 -10.27 12.84
C GLU A 15 9.78 -9.57 14.11
N ASN A 16 10.38 -9.89 15.26
CA ASN A 16 10.02 -9.27 16.53
C ASN A 16 10.30 -7.76 16.52
N ASP A 17 11.48 -7.33 16.06
CA ASP A 17 11.82 -5.91 16.00
C ASP A 17 10.95 -5.16 15.00
N PHE A 18 10.67 -5.78 13.84
CA PHE A 18 9.78 -5.19 12.85
C PHE A 18 8.35 -5.06 13.37
N ASN A 19 7.82 -6.09 14.04
CA ASN A 19 6.50 -6.07 14.64
C ASN A 19 6.42 -5.06 15.80
N ASN A 20 7.47 -4.93 16.60
CA ASN A 20 7.55 -3.88 17.64
C ASN A 20 7.50 -2.48 17.03
N ALA A 21 8.12 -2.27 15.86
CA ALA A 21 8.04 -0.99 15.17
C ALA A 21 6.62 -0.72 14.61
N ILE A 22 5.96 -1.74 14.02
CA ILE A 22 4.58 -1.62 13.55
C ILE A 22 3.63 -1.30 14.71
N ASN A 23 3.80 -1.96 15.85
CA ASN A 23 2.94 -1.77 17.02
C ASN A 23 2.92 -0.32 17.52
N LYS A 24 3.98 0.46 17.29
CA LYS A 24 3.99 1.90 17.59
C LYS A 24 3.01 2.69 16.72
N LEU A 25 2.55 2.13 15.62
CA LEU A 25 1.57 2.73 14.71
C LEU A 25 0.12 2.33 15.04
N ASN A 26 -0.13 1.47 16.03
CA ASN A 26 -1.46 0.97 16.36
C ASN A 26 -2.48 2.06 16.71
N LEU A 27 -2.04 3.19 17.27
CA LEU A 27 -2.92 4.33 17.50
C LEU A 27 -3.46 4.97 16.22
N ARG A 28 -2.79 4.74 15.08
CA ARG A 28 -3.24 5.21 13.77
C ARG A 28 -4.27 4.27 13.12
N GLY A 29 -4.14 2.98 13.39
CA GLY A 29 -5.00 1.95 12.81
C GLY A 29 -5.17 0.78 13.77
N PRO A 30 -6.15 0.87 14.69
CA PRO A 30 -6.33 -0.12 15.75
C PRO A 30 -7.05 -1.39 15.31
N ASP A 31 -7.68 -1.40 14.12
CA ASP A 31 -8.62 -2.46 13.74
C ASP A 31 -7.90 -3.73 13.24
N ASN A 32 -6.72 -3.57 12.63
CA ASN A 32 -5.92 -4.70 12.16
C ASN A 32 -4.43 -4.29 12.07
N ASN A 33 -3.57 -5.25 12.35
CA ASN A 33 -2.12 -5.12 12.24
C ASN A 33 -1.60 -6.30 11.42
N ASN A 34 -0.88 -6.01 10.34
CA ASN A 34 -0.37 -7.03 9.44
C ASN A 34 1.03 -6.69 8.95
N SER A 35 1.86 -7.71 8.76
CA SER A 35 3.20 -7.57 8.21
C SER A 35 3.54 -8.71 7.27
N ILE A 36 4.41 -8.43 6.31
CA ILE A 36 4.98 -9.44 5.42
C ILE A 36 6.48 -9.24 5.26
N THR A 37 7.19 -10.34 5.18
CA THR A 37 8.57 -10.40 4.72
C THR A 37 8.57 -10.75 3.23
N ILE A 38 8.99 -9.81 2.39
CA ILE A 38 9.02 -9.97 0.93
C ILE A 38 10.31 -10.67 0.51
N THR A 39 11.42 -10.24 1.11
CA THR A 39 12.75 -10.84 1.00
C THR A 39 13.45 -10.67 2.35
N GLU A 40 14.60 -11.33 2.55
CA GLU A 40 15.38 -11.22 3.79
C GLU A 40 15.63 -9.77 4.24
N ASN A 41 15.75 -8.84 3.29
CA ASN A 41 16.06 -7.44 3.55
C ASN A 41 14.92 -6.46 3.22
N LYS A 42 13.71 -6.95 2.93
CA LYS A 42 12.53 -6.12 2.61
C LYS A 42 11.30 -6.60 3.35
N LYS A 43 10.71 -5.71 4.13
CA LYS A 43 9.49 -5.99 4.91
C LYS A 43 8.49 -4.84 4.75
N MET A 44 7.20 -5.18 4.72
CA MET A 44 6.11 -4.22 4.74
C MET A 44 5.20 -4.48 5.92
N GLY A 45 4.74 -3.42 6.55
CA GLY A 45 3.80 -3.45 7.65
C GLY A 45 2.70 -2.41 7.52
N PHE A 46 1.53 -2.75 8.03
CA PHE A 46 0.33 -1.95 7.94
C PHE A 46 -0.50 -2.05 9.21
N THR A 47 -0.94 -0.90 9.73
CA THR A 47 -1.97 -0.84 10.77
C THR A 47 -3.20 -0.17 10.19
N ARG A 48 -4.36 -0.80 10.35
CA ARG A 48 -5.58 -0.45 9.65
C ARG A 48 -6.57 0.29 10.53
N LEU A 49 -7.12 1.38 9.99
CA LEU A 49 -8.41 1.93 10.38
C LEU A 49 -9.38 1.64 9.23
N SER A 50 -10.35 0.76 9.46
CA SER A 50 -11.27 0.25 8.43
C SER A 50 -12.35 1.30 8.13
N ILE A 51 -12.30 1.93 6.95
CA ILE A 51 -13.25 2.97 6.54
C ILE A 51 -13.97 2.55 5.26
N ASN A 52 -13.26 2.37 4.14
CA ASN A 52 -13.87 2.13 2.83
C ASN A 52 -14.21 0.66 2.57
N ASP A 53 -13.41 -0.26 3.06
CA ASP A 53 -13.66 -1.69 2.99
C ASP A 53 -13.52 -2.28 4.39
N VAL A 54 -14.60 -2.71 5.00
CA VAL A 54 -14.57 -3.30 6.37
C VAL A 54 -14.25 -4.79 6.36
N SER A 55 -14.19 -5.42 5.18
CA SER A 55 -13.82 -6.83 5.04
C SER A 55 -12.32 -7.05 5.19
N SER A 56 -11.92 -8.30 5.38
CA SER A 56 -10.50 -8.70 5.41
C SER A 56 -9.79 -8.50 4.06
N ASN A 57 -10.52 -8.39 2.94
CA ASN A 57 -9.95 -8.19 1.62
C ASN A 57 -9.28 -6.80 1.48
N GLY A 58 -9.74 -5.81 2.25
CA GLY A 58 -9.10 -4.50 2.32
C GLY A 58 -7.86 -4.45 3.22
N ASN A 59 -7.43 -5.55 3.84
CA ASN A 59 -6.20 -5.59 4.62
C ASN A 59 -4.97 -5.43 3.72
N GLN A 60 -4.01 -4.66 4.20
CA GLN A 60 -2.74 -4.45 3.51
C GLN A 60 -1.61 -5.14 4.30
N PRO A 61 -0.47 -5.43 3.65
CA PRO A 61 -0.10 -5.11 2.27
C PRO A 61 -0.99 -5.78 1.21
N LEU A 62 -1.41 -5.01 0.19
CA LEU A 62 -2.10 -5.55 -0.97
C LEU A 62 -1.07 -6.21 -1.89
N ILE A 63 -1.40 -7.42 -2.36
CA ILE A 63 -0.48 -8.22 -3.19
C ILE A 63 -1.20 -8.61 -4.48
N LYS A 64 -0.56 -8.35 -5.62
CA LYS A 64 -1.06 -8.80 -6.92
C LYS A 64 -0.05 -9.71 -7.61
N ASN A 65 -0.50 -10.90 -7.98
CA ASN A 65 0.27 -11.92 -8.73
C ASN A 65 1.60 -12.31 -8.05
N ASN A 66 1.76 -12.09 -6.76
CA ASN A 66 3.03 -12.25 -6.02
C ASN A 66 4.22 -11.43 -6.62
N ASN A 67 3.89 -10.40 -7.38
CA ASN A 67 4.84 -9.53 -8.07
C ASN A 67 4.81 -8.09 -7.58
N TYR A 68 3.63 -7.62 -7.20
CA TYR A 68 3.42 -6.24 -6.77
C TYR A 68 2.93 -6.21 -5.33
N TYR A 69 3.55 -5.40 -4.50
CA TYR A 69 3.25 -5.26 -3.08
C TYR A 69 3.02 -3.79 -2.77
N LEU A 70 1.89 -3.47 -2.15
CA LEU A 70 1.49 -2.10 -1.87
C LEU A 70 1.06 -1.93 -0.42
N ILE A 71 1.57 -0.89 0.22
CA ILE A 71 1.00 -0.29 1.42
C ILE A 71 0.66 1.17 1.14
N CYS A 72 -0.52 1.59 1.56
CA CYS A 72 -1.03 2.93 1.32
C CYS A 72 -1.80 3.45 2.53
N ASN A 73 -1.45 4.64 2.99
CA ASN A 73 -2.24 5.41 3.94
C ASN A 73 -2.89 6.57 3.20
N GLY A 74 -4.17 6.48 2.91
CA GLY A 74 -4.83 7.54 2.14
C GLY A 74 -6.24 7.19 1.71
N GLU A 75 -6.72 8.00 0.79
CA GLU A 75 -8.00 7.85 0.11
C GLU A 75 -7.85 8.33 -1.34
N ILE A 76 -8.17 7.44 -2.28
CA ILE A 76 -8.14 7.74 -3.72
C ILE A 76 -9.57 8.01 -4.18
N TYR A 77 -9.90 9.28 -4.35
CA TYR A 77 -11.28 9.73 -4.60
C TYR A 77 -11.83 9.23 -5.94
N ASN A 78 -10.99 9.18 -6.95
CA ASN A 78 -11.39 8.78 -8.30
C ASN A 78 -11.19 7.28 -8.61
N HIS A 79 -11.00 6.43 -7.59
CA HIS A 79 -10.71 5.00 -7.79
C HIS A 79 -11.77 4.26 -8.60
N LYS A 80 -13.07 4.54 -8.37
CA LYS A 80 -14.17 3.91 -9.12
C LYS A 80 -14.11 4.27 -10.59
N LYS A 81 -13.93 5.57 -10.90
CA LYS A 81 -13.77 6.05 -12.27
C LYS A 81 -12.60 5.37 -12.98
N LEU A 82 -11.42 5.33 -12.34
CA LEU A 82 -10.24 4.68 -12.89
C LEU A 82 -10.45 3.18 -13.11
N ARG A 83 -11.13 2.50 -12.18
CA ARG A 83 -11.48 1.09 -12.31
C ARG A 83 -12.37 0.85 -13.52
N ASP A 84 -13.48 1.61 -13.62
CA ASP A 84 -14.50 1.40 -14.62
C ASP A 84 -14.01 1.77 -16.04
N GLU A 85 -13.29 2.88 -16.20
CA GLU A 85 -12.68 3.30 -17.48
C GLU A 85 -11.61 2.33 -17.99
N ASN A 86 -11.00 1.55 -17.11
CA ASN A 86 -9.94 0.62 -17.46
C ASN A 86 -10.38 -0.85 -17.40
N GLU A 87 -11.62 -1.11 -17.03
CA GLU A 87 -12.20 -2.45 -16.87
C GLU A 87 -11.39 -3.34 -15.90
N PHE A 88 -10.85 -2.72 -14.81
CA PHE A 88 -10.08 -3.46 -13.84
C PHE A 88 -10.98 -4.30 -12.92
N ILE A 89 -10.59 -5.58 -12.77
CA ILE A 89 -11.18 -6.47 -11.78
C ILE A 89 -10.36 -6.37 -10.50
N THR A 90 -10.97 -5.82 -9.44
CA THR A 90 -10.36 -5.67 -8.11
C THR A 90 -10.79 -6.80 -7.18
N HIS A 91 -9.94 -7.19 -6.23
CA HIS A 91 -10.21 -8.22 -5.24
C HIS A 91 -10.90 -7.66 -4.00
N SER A 92 -10.74 -6.36 -3.75
CA SER A 92 -11.31 -5.67 -2.60
C SER A 92 -12.11 -4.44 -3.03
N ASN A 93 -12.80 -3.83 -2.08
CA ASN A 93 -13.39 -2.51 -2.24
C ASN A 93 -12.47 -1.39 -1.76
N SER A 94 -11.21 -1.71 -1.47
CA SER A 94 -10.21 -0.71 -1.10
C SER A 94 -9.90 0.19 -2.29
N ASP A 95 -10.06 1.49 -2.09
CA ASP A 95 -9.72 2.51 -3.07
C ASP A 95 -8.24 2.50 -3.43
N CYS A 96 -7.36 2.13 -2.49
CA CYS A 96 -5.92 2.05 -2.72
C CYS A 96 -5.50 0.94 -3.68
N GLU A 97 -6.31 -0.11 -3.87
CA GLU A 97 -5.97 -1.21 -4.79
C GLU A 97 -5.79 -0.75 -6.23
N ILE A 98 -6.45 0.33 -6.62
CA ILE A 98 -6.34 0.90 -7.96
C ILE A 98 -4.89 1.28 -8.32
N ILE A 99 -4.07 1.61 -7.35
CA ILE A 99 -2.66 2.00 -7.55
C ILE A 99 -1.88 0.86 -8.22
N ILE A 100 -2.06 -0.38 -7.77
CA ILE A 100 -1.38 -1.54 -8.35
C ILE A 100 -1.84 -1.79 -9.79
N HIS A 101 -3.14 -1.72 -10.04
CA HIS A 101 -3.70 -1.95 -11.36
C HIS A 101 -3.25 -0.90 -12.38
N MET A 102 -3.26 0.37 -11.98
CA MET A 102 -2.76 1.47 -12.81
C MET A 102 -1.26 1.33 -13.07
N TYR A 103 -0.48 0.97 -12.05
CA TYR A 103 0.96 0.77 -12.20
C TYR A 103 1.29 -0.37 -13.16
N GLU A 104 0.64 -1.53 -13.02
CA GLU A 104 0.85 -2.67 -13.90
C GLU A 104 0.57 -2.34 -15.35
N LYS A 105 -0.52 -1.59 -15.63
CA LYS A 105 -0.95 -1.25 -17.00
C LYS A 105 -0.14 -0.10 -17.62
N TYR A 106 0.19 0.93 -16.86
CA TYR A 106 0.69 2.20 -17.39
C TYR A 106 2.04 2.66 -16.83
N GLY A 107 2.55 1.98 -15.82
CA GLY A 107 3.76 2.40 -15.11
C GLY A 107 3.54 3.55 -14.14
N ILE A 108 4.57 3.86 -13.34
CA ILE A 108 4.45 4.76 -12.18
C ILE A 108 4.08 6.20 -12.56
N LYS A 109 4.66 6.73 -13.65
CA LYS A 109 4.43 8.14 -14.05
C LYS A 109 2.95 8.40 -14.34
N LYS A 110 2.34 7.55 -15.15
CA LYS A 110 0.91 7.69 -15.51
C LYS A 110 0.03 7.43 -14.30
N THR A 111 0.39 6.46 -13.45
CA THR A 111 -0.33 6.18 -12.20
C THR A 111 -0.44 7.43 -11.35
N ILE A 112 0.68 8.02 -10.93
CA ILE A 112 0.66 9.19 -10.03
C ILE A 112 -0.03 10.41 -10.67
N GLN A 113 0.05 10.57 -11.99
CA GLN A 113 -0.63 11.67 -12.70
C GLN A 113 -2.15 11.48 -12.80
N SER A 114 -2.63 10.25 -12.65
CA SER A 114 -4.06 9.93 -12.76
C SER A 114 -4.77 9.86 -11.41
N LEU A 115 -4.03 9.75 -10.30
CA LEU A 115 -4.63 9.70 -8.96
C LEU A 115 -5.14 11.07 -8.53
N ASP A 116 -6.37 11.08 -8.04
CA ASP A 116 -6.96 12.20 -7.32
C ASP A 116 -7.29 11.76 -5.90
N GLY A 117 -6.68 12.39 -4.90
CA GLY A 117 -6.85 11.98 -3.52
C GLY A 117 -5.77 12.51 -2.58
N VAL A 118 -5.81 12.03 -1.34
CA VAL A 118 -4.83 12.32 -0.29
C VAL A 118 -4.19 10.99 0.13
N PHE A 119 -2.90 10.83 -0.12
CA PHE A 119 -2.25 9.53 0.05
C PHE A 119 -0.74 9.61 0.29
N ALA A 120 -0.25 8.57 0.95
CA ALA A 120 1.16 8.20 0.96
C ALA A 120 1.24 6.68 0.75
N PHE A 121 2.09 6.21 -0.15
CA PHE A 121 2.22 4.79 -0.45
C PHE A 121 3.66 4.34 -0.65
N VAL A 122 3.87 3.05 -0.46
CA VAL A 122 5.07 2.32 -0.93
C VAL A 122 4.59 1.19 -1.82
N LEU A 123 5.08 1.17 -3.06
CA LEU A 123 4.85 0.11 -4.04
C LEU A 123 6.17 -0.57 -4.38
N TYR A 124 6.24 -1.87 -4.20
CA TYR A 124 7.39 -2.68 -4.62
C TYR A 124 7.02 -3.56 -5.81
N ASP A 125 7.77 -3.40 -6.89
CA ASP A 125 7.75 -4.26 -8.09
C ASP A 125 8.87 -5.29 -7.93
N LYS A 126 8.50 -6.54 -7.67
CA LYS A 126 9.44 -7.64 -7.48
C LYS A 126 10.13 -8.04 -8.79
N ILE A 127 9.44 -7.90 -9.93
CA ILE A 127 9.99 -8.27 -11.25
C ILE A 127 11.15 -7.35 -11.60
N LYS A 128 10.97 -6.03 -11.38
CA LYS A 128 12.00 -5.02 -11.65
C LYS A 128 12.92 -4.77 -10.46
N ASN A 129 12.64 -5.40 -9.30
CA ASN A 129 13.31 -5.13 -8.03
C ASN A 129 13.36 -3.61 -7.71
N THR A 130 12.24 -2.92 -7.94
CA THR A 130 12.15 -1.47 -7.85
C THR A 130 11.10 -1.07 -6.83
N ILE A 131 11.42 -0.04 -6.03
CA ILE A 131 10.52 0.54 -5.04
C ILE A 131 10.14 1.93 -5.48
N PHE A 132 8.85 2.22 -5.36
CA PHE A 132 8.30 3.56 -5.54
C PHE A 132 7.70 4.03 -4.23
N VAL A 133 8.11 5.20 -3.80
CA VAL A 133 7.54 5.91 -2.65
C VAL A 133 6.87 7.15 -3.19
N GLY A 134 5.59 7.31 -2.93
CA GLY A 134 4.80 8.42 -3.43
C GLY A 134 3.88 9.00 -2.38
N ARG A 135 3.55 10.28 -2.54
CA ARG A 135 2.53 10.96 -1.73
C ARG A 135 1.79 12.00 -2.57
N ASP A 136 0.67 12.44 -2.07
CA ASP A 136 -0.11 13.50 -2.71
C ASP A 136 0.67 14.82 -2.79
N PRO A 137 0.33 15.71 -3.75
CA PRO A 137 1.09 16.94 -4.00
C PRO A 137 1.15 17.90 -2.80
N TYR A 138 0.16 17.84 -1.91
CA TYR A 138 0.08 18.69 -0.73
C TYR A 138 0.71 18.06 0.52
N GLY A 139 1.05 16.76 0.45
CA GLY A 139 1.61 16.03 1.56
C GLY A 139 0.65 15.89 2.74
N VAL A 140 -0.64 15.71 2.46
CA VAL A 140 -1.68 15.59 3.49
C VAL A 140 -1.49 14.33 4.33
N ARG A 141 -1.00 13.27 3.71
CA ARG A 141 -0.67 12.02 4.42
C ARG A 141 0.83 11.86 4.61
N PRO A 142 1.24 11.44 5.84
CA PRO A 142 2.65 11.13 6.12
C PRO A 142 3.03 9.77 5.54
#